data_3b33199b314a8520bd35787243d434e0
#
_entry.id   3b33199b314a8520bd35787243d434e0
#
_cell.length_a   1.000
_cell.length_b   1.000
_cell.length_c   1.000
_cell.angle_alpha   90.00
_cell.angle_beta   90.00
_cell.angle_gamma   90.00
#
_symmetry.space_group_name_H-M   'P 1'
#
loop_
_entity.id
_entity.type
_entity.pdbx_description
1 polymer ?
#
loop_
_entity_poly.entity_id
_entity_poly.type
_entity_poly.pdbx_seq_one_letter_code
_entity_poly.pdbx_strand_id
1 'polypeptide(L)'
;MDYPLKKSFTNKPHTARSTLKAVQDIFFPRSCIQCSGPVEDSPYLYICKNCLGFLILAHPPNCKRCGYPFLADKILSKNCPNCAELNPSYSRGYTLCLAKKTGRQLIHNLKYNNGLYVMKDLESIIQQLPHLKKICQDAILVPVPLHPTKFRERGFNQSQAFAQVLQKTLNANI
;
A
#
# COMPACT_ATOMS: atom_id res chain seq x y z
N MET A 1 -0.66 -25.18 -7.54
CA MET A 1 -1.48 -25.02 -6.32
C MET A 1 -2.23 -23.70 -6.45
N ASP A 2 -3.48 -23.83 -6.88
CA ASP A 2 -4.30 -22.70 -7.25
C ASP A 2 -4.86 -22.02 -6.02
N TYR A 3 -4.60 -20.74 -5.91
CA TYR A 3 -5.13 -19.86 -4.87
C TYR A 3 -6.56 -19.43 -5.28
N PRO A 4 -7.58 -19.63 -4.46
CA PRO A 4 -8.94 -19.23 -4.81
C PRO A 4 -9.08 -17.70 -4.71
N LEU A 5 -8.77 -16.98 -5.79
CA LEU A 5 -9.14 -15.60 -6.00
C LEU A 5 -10.59 -15.50 -6.46
N LYS A 6 -11.56 -15.66 -5.54
CA LYS A 6 -12.95 -15.28 -5.79
C LYS A 6 -13.45 -14.35 -4.70
N LYS A 7 -13.13 -13.06 -4.83
CA LYS A 7 -14.02 -11.99 -4.38
C LYS A 7 -14.16 -11.03 -5.54
N SER A 8 -15.37 -10.92 -6.04
CA SER A 8 -15.80 -10.04 -7.11
C SER A 8 -15.41 -8.60 -6.78
N PHE A 9 -14.49 -8.04 -7.56
CA PHE A 9 -14.26 -6.60 -7.60
C PHE A 9 -15.50 -5.95 -8.17
N THR A 10 -16.29 -5.26 -7.36
CA THR A 10 -17.31 -4.37 -7.85
C THR A 10 -16.62 -3.19 -8.52
N ASN A 11 -16.52 -3.23 -9.83
CA ASN A 11 -16.12 -2.11 -10.66
C ASN A 11 -17.11 -0.97 -10.43
N LYS A 12 -16.73 0.04 -9.65
CA LYS A 12 -17.35 1.36 -9.80
C LYS A 12 -16.79 1.93 -11.09
N PRO A 13 -17.65 2.30 -12.07
CA PRO A 13 -17.20 2.91 -13.30
C PRO A 13 -16.50 4.23 -12.96
N HIS A 14 -15.28 4.39 -13.46
CA HIS A 14 -14.56 5.66 -13.42
C HIS A 14 -15.41 6.70 -14.15
N THR A 15 -15.91 7.68 -13.42
CA THR A 15 -16.59 8.87 -13.94
C THR A 15 -15.81 9.46 -15.12
N ALA A 16 -16.53 9.94 -16.11
CA ALA A 16 -16.07 10.48 -17.39
C ALA A 16 -14.68 11.14 -17.28
N ARG A 17 -13.67 10.52 -17.88
CA ARG A 17 -12.34 11.10 -18.02
C ARG A 17 -12.47 12.37 -18.86
N SER A 18 -12.00 13.50 -18.35
CA SER A 18 -11.93 14.70 -19.16
C SER A 18 -11.08 14.40 -20.41
N THR A 19 -11.52 14.91 -21.58
CA THR A 19 -10.83 14.72 -22.88
C THR A 19 -9.35 15.07 -22.82
N LEU A 20 -8.96 16.06 -22.01
CA LEU A 20 -7.57 16.42 -21.72
C LEU A 20 -6.75 15.29 -21.07
N LYS A 21 -7.34 14.53 -20.13
CA LYS A 21 -6.67 13.37 -19.52
C LYS A 21 -6.50 12.23 -20.51
N ALA A 22 -7.46 11.99 -21.38
CA ALA A 22 -7.35 10.97 -22.41
C ALA A 22 -6.22 11.27 -23.39
N VAL A 23 -6.05 12.53 -23.78
CA VAL A 23 -4.94 12.99 -24.64
C VAL A 23 -3.59 12.87 -23.92
N GLN A 24 -3.49 13.24 -22.64
CA GLN A 24 -2.28 13.05 -21.86
C GLN A 24 -1.90 11.57 -21.70
N ASP A 25 -2.86 10.68 -21.49
CA ASP A 25 -2.61 9.24 -21.35
C ASP A 25 -2.12 8.60 -22.68
N ILE A 26 -2.40 9.21 -23.85
CA ILE A 26 -1.90 8.77 -25.16
C ILE A 26 -0.41 9.14 -25.31
N PHE A 27 -0.01 10.35 -24.97
CA PHE A 27 1.36 10.82 -25.14
C PHE A 27 2.30 10.40 -23.98
N PHE A 28 1.75 10.23 -22.78
CA PHE A 28 2.48 9.85 -21.57
C PHE A 28 1.74 8.72 -20.84
N PRO A 29 1.75 7.49 -21.40
CA PRO A 29 1.08 6.37 -20.78
C PRO A 29 1.72 6.07 -19.41
N ARG A 30 0.87 5.81 -18.44
CA ARG A 30 1.34 5.43 -17.11
C ARG A 30 2.00 4.06 -17.18
N SER A 31 3.21 3.99 -16.65
CA SER A 31 3.98 2.75 -16.60
C SER A 31 3.83 2.05 -15.25
N CYS A 32 3.77 0.73 -15.28
CA CYS A 32 3.71 -0.10 -14.10
C CYS A 32 5.06 -0.06 -13.34
N ILE A 33 5.00 0.22 -12.04
CA ILE A 33 6.19 0.27 -11.18
C ILE A 33 6.93 -1.06 -11.04
N GLN A 34 6.29 -2.18 -11.39
CA GLN A 34 6.89 -3.52 -11.28
C GLN A 34 7.50 -4.00 -12.59
N CYS A 35 6.81 -3.82 -13.72
CA CYS A 35 7.23 -4.39 -15.01
C CYS A 35 7.49 -3.33 -16.09
N SER A 36 7.29 -2.04 -15.79
CA SER A 36 7.42 -0.91 -16.71
C SER A 36 6.48 -0.93 -17.93
N GLY A 37 5.62 -1.94 -18.04
CA GLY A 37 4.59 -2.00 -19.09
C GLY A 37 3.44 -1.02 -18.85
N PRO A 38 2.53 -0.84 -19.83
CA PRO A 38 1.39 0.06 -19.70
C PRO A 38 0.44 -0.38 -18.59
N VAL A 39 -0.22 0.59 -17.96
CA VAL A 39 -1.25 0.32 -16.94
C VAL A 39 -2.62 0.50 -17.58
N GLU A 40 -3.23 -0.63 -17.91
CA GLU A 40 -4.58 -0.72 -18.48
C GLU A 40 -5.45 -1.60 -17.58
N ASP A 41 -6.74 -1.31 -17.52
CA ASP A 41 -7.77 -2.09 -16.81
C ASP A 41 -7.39 -2.46 -15.36
N SER A 42 -6.72 -1.56 -14.66
CA SER A 42 -6.28 -1.74 -13.29
C SER A 42 -7.02 -0.80 -12.33
N PRO A 43 -7.36 -1.24 -11.11
CA PRO A 43 -7.87 -0.37 -10.06
C PRO A 43 -6.80 0.59 -9.52
N TYR A 44 -5.55 0.43 -9.92
CA TYR A 44 -4.40 1.24 -9.55
C TYR A 44 -3.89 2.08 -10.71
N LEU A 45 -3.20 3.17 -10.38
CA LEU A 45 -2.66 4.08 -11.39
C LEU A 45 -1.29 3.62 -11.91
N TYR A 46 -0.52 2.92 -11.09
CA TYR A 46 0.88 2.53 -11.37
C TYR A 46 1.15 1.04 -11.14
N ILE A 47 0.11 0.23 -11.04
CA ILE A 47 0.23 -1.24 -10.96
C ILE A 47 -0.69 -1.82 -12.03
N CYS A 48 -0.14 -2.50 -13.04
CA CYS A 48 -0.91 -3.14 -14.09
C CYS A 48 -1.63 -4.40 -13.59
N LYS A 49 -2.63 -4.86 -14.34
CA LYS A 49 -3.46 -6.03 -14.02
C LYS A 49 -2.62 -7.29 -13.73
N ASN A 50 -1.58 -7.54 -14.53
CA ASN A 50 -0.70 -8.71 -14.37
C ASN A 50 0.15 -8.63 -13.09
N CYS A 51 0.61 -7.44 -12.70
CA CYS A 51 1.41 -7.24 -11.50
C CYS A 51 0.58 -7.12 -10.23
N LEU A 52 -0.72 -6.89 -10.35
CA LEU A 52 -1.66 -6.84 -9.23
C LEU A 52 -1.68 -8.16 -8.44
N GLY A 53 -1.60 -9.31 -9.12
CA GLY A 53 -1.54 -10.63 -8.47
C GLY A 53 -0.32 -10.83 -7.55
N PHE A 54 0.71 -9.97 -7.67
CA PHE A 54 1.88 -9.99 -6.81
C PHE A 54 1.83 -8.98 -5.66
N LEU A 55 0.76 -8.20 -5.54
CA LEU A 55 0.51 -7.31 -4.41
C LEU A 55 -0.26 -8.07 -3.33
N ILE A 56 0.44 -8.46 -2.27
CA ILE A 56 -0.15 -9.22 -1.17
C ILE A 56 -0.58 -8.24 -0.07
N LEU A 57 -1.89 -7.98 0.01
CA LEU A 57 -2.47 -7.15 1.06
C LEU A 57 -2.58 -7.92 2.38
N ALA A 58 -2.43 -7.21 3.49
CA ALA A 58 -2.46 -7.81 4.82
C ALA A 58 -3.89 -7.88 5.38
N HIS A 59 -4.74 -8.71 4.75
CA HIS A 59 -6.07 -9.01 5.27
C HIS A 59 -6.00 -9.93 6.50
N PRO A 60 -6.97 -9.85 7.43
CA PRO A 60 -7.13 -10.86 8.47
C PRO A 60 -7.40 -12.25 7.85
N PRO A 61 -6.92 -13.34 8.50
CA PRO A 61 -6.23 -13.38 9.77
C PRO A 61 -4.76 -12.93 9.69
N ASN A 62 -4.34 -12.12 10.65
CA ASN A 62 -2.97 -11.61 10.75
C ASN A 62 -2.44 -11.67 12.19
N CYS A 63 -1.14 -11.53 12.35
CA CYS A 63 -0.50 -11.52 13.65
C CYS A 63 -1.00 -10.32 14.48
N LYS A 64 -1.49 -10.58 15.71
CA LYS A 64 -1.98 -9.53 16.59
C LYS A 64 -0.89 -8.54 17.03
N ARG A 65 0.40 -8.96 17.00
CA ARG A 65 1.53 -8.12 17.41
C ARG A 65 2.11 -7.30 16.26
N CYS A 66 2.44 -7.89 15.11
CA CYS A 66 3.12 -7.20 14.02
C CYS A 66 2.26 -6.98 12.75
N GLY A 67 1.04 -7.51 12.69
CA GLY A 67 0.17 -7.38 11.53
C GLY A 67 0.55 -8.25 10.32
N TYR A 68 1.55 -9.15 10.46
CA TYR A 68 1.93 -10.05 9.37
C TYR A 68 0.77 -10.97 8.99
N PRO A 69 0.35 -11.04 7.69
CA PRO A 69 -0.76 -11.87 7.27
C PRO A 69 -0.39 -13.35 7.36
N PHE A 70 -1.28 -14.16 7.90
CA PHE A 70 -1.14 -15.62 7.88
C PHE A 70 -1.69 -16.15 6.56
N LEU A 71 -0.82 -16.70 5.74
CA LEU A 71 -1.21 -17.47 4.57
C LEU A 71 -1.75 -18.83 5.05
N ALA A 72 -2.73 -19.39 4.37
CA ALA A 72 -3.60 -20.50 4.80
C ALA A 72 -2.91 -21.65 5.58
N ASP A 73 -1.69 -22.01 5.23
CA ASP A 73 -0.96 -23.15 5.82
C ASP A 73 -0.31 -22.83 7.19
N LYS A 74 -0.30 -21.55 7.62
CA LYS A 74 0.39 -21.11 8.85
C LYS A 74 -0.55 -20.60 9.94
N ILE A 75 -1.85 -20.74 9.76
CA ILE A 75 -2.85 -20.33 10.76
C ILE A 75 -2.72 -21.13 12.07
N LEU A 76 -2.17 -22.34 11.99
CA LEU A 76 -2.04 -23.26 13.12
C LEU A 76 -0.81 -23.00 14.01
N SER A 77 0.16 -22.19 13.57
CA SER A 77 1.31 -21.88 14.41
C SER A 77 1.00 -20.72 15.34
N LYS A 78 1.02 -20.97 16.65
CA LYS A 78 0.87 -19.92 17.69
C LYS A 78 1.97 -18.85 17.63
N ASN A 79 3.07 -19.11 16.93
CA ASN A 79 4.23 -18.26 16.84
C ASN A 79 4.35 -17.63 15.45
N CYS A 80 4.25 -16.30 15.39
CA CYS A 80 4.51 -15.57 14.15
C CYS A 80 6.02 -15.58 13.86
N PRO A 81 6.49 -16.08 12.70
CA PRO A 81 7.90 -16.15 12.37
C PRO A 81 8.57 -14.76 12.40
N ASN A 82 7.87 -13.73 11.95
CA ASN A 82 8.37 -12.36 11.98
C ASN A 82 8.61 -11.84 13.41
N CYS A 83 7.73 -12.18 14.36
CA CYS A 83 7.90 -11.75 15.76
C CYS A 83 8.99 -12.52 16.46
N ALA A 84 9.24 -13.76 16.07
CA ALA A 84 10.33 -14.59 16.66
C ALA A 84 11.70 -14.00 16.32
N GLU A 85 11.89 -13.49 15.09
CA GLU A 85 13.14 -12.86 14.67
C GLU A 85 13.28 -11.42 15.19
N LEU A 86 12.22 -10.60 15.12
CA LEU A 86 12.30 -9.17 15.42
C LEU A 86 12.16 -8.84 16.89
N ASN A 87 11.55 -9.72 17.69
CA ASN A 87 11.19 -9.48 19.09
C ASN A 87 10.75 -8.01 19.36
N PRO A 88 9.69 -7.53 18.70
CA PRO A 88 9.36 -6.11 18.67
C PRO A 88 8.96 -5.60 20.06
N SER A 89 9.45 -4.41 20.42
CA SER A 89 9.14 -3.74 21.69
C SER A 89 7.79 -3.00 21.69
N TYR A 90 7.21 -2.74 20.51
CA TYR A 90 5.88 -2.11 20.40
C TYR A 90 4.76 -3.11 20.75
N SER A 91 3.65 -2.59 21.27
CA SER A 91 2.49 -3.39 21.66
C SER A 91 1.75 -3.98 20.45
N ARG A 92 1.61 -3.21 19.36
CA ARG A 92 0.89 -3.62 18.16
C ARG A 92 1.39 -2.92 16.91
N GLY A 93 1.59 -3.71 15.85
CA GLY A 93 1.90 -3.23 14.50
C GLY A 93 0.78 -3.57 13.53
N TYR A 94 0.65 -2.76 12.48
CA TYR A 94 -0.30 -2.97 11.39
C TYR A 94 0.46 -2.95 10.07
N THR A 95 0.13 -3.90 9.21
CA THR A 95 0.77 -4.05 7.90
C THR A 95 -0.28 -3.80 6.82
N LEU A 96 0.02 -2.99 5.82
CA LEU A 96 -0.85 -2.80 4.64
C LEU A 96 -0.67 -3.92 3.63
N CYS A 97 0.57 -4.14 3.26
CA CYS A 97 0.96 -5.17 2.29
C CYS A 97 2.34 -5.73 2.62
N LEU A 98 2.65 -6.89 2.09
CA LEU A 98 4.00 -7.45 2.22
C LEU A 98 4.99 -6.70 1.32
N ALA A 99 6.18 -6.42 1.86
CA ALA A 99 7.32 -5.84 1.11
C ALA A 99 7.98 -6.88 0.19
N LYS A 100 7.17 -7.53 -0.66
CA LYS A 100 7.61 -8.51 -1.66
C LYS A 100 7.09 -8.09 -3.03
N LYS A 101 7.85 -8.35 -4.10
CA LYS A 101 7.46 -8.06 -5.50
C LYS A 101 6.85 -6.65 -5.62
N THR A 102 5.59 -6.53 -6.04
CA THR A 102 4.90 -5.24 -6.26
C THR A 102 4.85 -4.37 -5.00
N GLY A 103 4.64 -4.96 -3.81
CA GLY A 103 4.69 -4.22 -2.54
C GLY A 103 6.08 -3.65 -2.25
N ARG A 104 7.17 -4.38 -2.60
CA ARG A 104 8.54 -3.86 -2.49
C ARG A 104 8.78 -2.70 -3.45
N GLN A 105 8.25 -2.77 -4.68
CA GLN A 105 8.39 -1.69 -5.66
C GLN A 105 7.63 -0.43 -5.26
N LEU A 106 6.46 -0.54 -4.64
CA LEU A 106 5.76 0.61 -4.05
C LEU A 106 6.64 1.35 -3.05
N ILE A 107 7.24 0.61 -2.10
CA ILE A 107 8.11 1.20 -1.07
C ILE A 107 9.38 1.77 -1.70
N HIS A 108 9.97 1.09 -2.68
CA HIS A 108 11.17 1.54 -3.36
C HIS A 108 10.93 2.84 -4.14
N ASN A 109 9.87 2.89 -4.94
CA ASN A 109 9.51 4.09 -5.69
C ASN A 109 9.22 5.27 -4.74
N LEU A 110 8.51 5.03 -3.64
CA LEU A 110 8.25 6.05 -2.63
C LEU A 110 9.52 6.63 -2.03
N LYS A 111 10.58 5.83 -1.87
CA LYS A 111 11.84 6.28 -1.26
C LYS A 111 12.81 6.94 -2.23
N TYR A 112 12.82 6.55 -3.50
CA TYR A 112 13.95 6.87 -4.39
C TYR A 112 13.56 7.58 -5.68
N ASN A 113 12.37 7.40 -6.21
CA ASN A 113 11.98 7.86 -7.54
C ASN A 113 11.03 9.07 -7.52
N ASN A 114 11.27 10.02 -6.61
CA ASN A 114 10.38 11.18 -6.41
C ASN A 114 8.90 10.76 -6.25
N GLY A 115 8.70 9.65 -5.53
CA GLY A 115 7.58 8.75 -5.62
C GLY A 115 6.30 9.18 -4.93
N LEU A 116 6.01 10.48 -4.77
CA LEU A 116 4.72 10.95 -4.27
C LEU A 116 3.55 10.49 -5.15
N TYR A 117 3.81 10.20 -6.43
CA TYR A 117 2.77 9.71 -7.34
C TYR A 117 2.16 8.38 -6.92
N VAL A 118 2.93 7.47 -6.28
CA VAL A 118 2.40 6.17 -5.80
C VAL A 118 1.48 6.31 -4.57
N MET A 119 1.39 7.50 -3.95
CA MET A 119 0.49 7.73 -2.82
C MET A 119 -0.98 7.51 -3.19
N LYS A 120 -1.37 7.72 -4.44
CA LYS A 120 -2.73 7.43 -4.92
C LYS A 120 -3.04 5.93 -4.91
N ASP A 121 -2.06 5.11 -5.25
CA ASP A 121 -2.21 3.65 -5.17
C ASP A 121 -2.24 3.18 -3.72
N LEU A 122 -1.45 3.80 -2.83
CA LEU A 122 -1.54 3.56 -1.39
C LEU A 122 -2.89 3.97 -0.80
N GLU A 123 -3.48 5.10 -1.23
CA GLU A 123 -4.84 5.51 -0.87
C GLU A 123 -5.86 4.43 -1.26
N SER A 124 -5.77 3.92 -2.49
CA SER A 124 -6.64 2.82 -2.97
C SER A 124 -6.44 1.52 -2.18
N ILE A 125 -5.22 1.21 -1.75
CA ILE A 125 -4.92 0.06 -0.90
C ILE A 125 -5.56 0.23 0.49
N ILE A 126 -5.42 1.42 1.09
CA ILE A 126 -5.99 1.73 2.41
C ILE A 126 -7.51 1.57 2.41
N GLN A 127 -8.18 2.04 1.35
CA GLN A 127 -9.64 1.90 1.20
C GLN A 127 -10.11 0.44 1.16
N GLN A 128 -9.27 -0.48 0.73
CA GLN A 128 -9.56 -1.92 0.72
C GLN A 128 -9.33 -2.61 2.08
N LEU A 129 -8.85 -1.87 3.08
CA LEU A 129 -8.55 -2.38 4.42
C LEU A 129 -9.42 -1.68 5.49
N PRO A 130 -10.74 -1.93 5.52
CA PRO A 130 -11.68 -1.18 6.35
C PRO A 130 -11.40 -1.28 7.85
N HIS A 131 -10.70 -2.33 8.30
CA HIS A 131 -10.29 -2.47 9.70
C HIS A 131 -9.34 -1.37 10.16
N LEU A 132 -8.59 -0.72 9.24
CA LEU A 132 -7.69 0.39 9.58
C LEU A 132 -8.47 1.62 10.03
N LYS A 133 -9.69 1.83 9.56
CA LYS A 133 -10.50 2.99 9.94
C LYS A 133 -10.73 3.03 11.45
N LYS A 134 -11.14 1.90 12.04
CA LYS A 134 -11.36 1.81 13.49
C LYS A 134 -10.09 2.08 14.29
N ILE A 135 -8.94 1.62 13.78
CA ILE A 135 -7.65 1.79 14.44
C ILE A 135 -7.20 3.25 14.43
N CYS A 136 -7.41 3.95 13.30
CA CYS A 136 -6.94 5.32 13.13
C CYS A 136 -7.87 6.35 13.79
N GLN A 137 -9.13 6.04 14.03
CA GLN A 137 -10.09 6.98 14.63
C GLN A 137 -9.69 7.42 16.04
N ASP A 138 -9.12 6.50 16.83
CA ASP A 138 -8.74 6.75 18.22
C ASP A 138 -7.23 6.97 18.41
N ALA A 139 -6.49 7.12 17.31
CA ALA A 139 -5.04 7.24 17.32
C ALA A 139 -4.58 8.62 16.86
N ILE A 140 -3.49 9.10 17.45
CA ILE A 140 -2.70 10.22 16.94
C ILE A 140 -1.56 9.63 16.10
N LEU A 141 -1.49 10.02 14.84
CA LEU A 141 -0.44 9.59 13.93
C LEU A 141 0.78 10.49 14.10
N VAL A 142 1.90 9.93 14.51
CA VAL A 142 3.16 10.64 14.61
C VAL A 142 4.10 10.14 13.52
N PRO A 143 4.32 10.93 12.45
CA PRO A 143 5.23 10.54 11.39
C PRO A 143 6.66 10.41 11.90
N VAL A 144 7.32 9.30 11.59
CA VAL A 144 8.74 9.14 11.93
C VAL A 144 9.55 10.22 11.19
N PRO A 145 10.36 11.03 11.91
CA PRO A 145 11.15 12.07 11.29
C PRO A 145 12.22 11.48 10.37
N LEU A 146 12.52 12.21 9.31
CA LEU A 146 13.56 11.83 8.36
C LEU A 146 14.86 12.59 8.69
N HIS A 147 16.00 11.90 8.63
CA HIS A 147 17.30 12.55 8.80
C HIS A 147 17.49 13.67 7.76
N PRO A 148 18.06 14.85 8.13
CA PRO A 148 18.19 16.01 7.23
C PRO A 148 18.87 15.69 5.89
N THR A 149 19.89 14.85 5.87
CA THR A 149 20.55 14.41 4.63
C THR A 149 19.57 13.65 3.73
N LYS A 150 18.78 12.74 4.27
CA LYS A 150 17.80 11.98 3.51
C LYS A 150 16.62 12.86 3.06
N PHE A 151 16.27 13.87 3.84
CA PHE A 151 15.28 14.84 3.43
C PHE A 151 15.76 15.67 2.22
N ARG A 152 17.02 16.11 2.22
CA ARG A 152 17.62 16.80 1.05
C ARG A 152 17.68 15.94 -0.19
N GLU A 153 18.02 14.64 -0.04
CA GLU A 153 18.08 13.69 -1.16
C GLU A 153 16.70 13.41 -1.78
N ARG A 154 15.65 13.34 -0.95
CA ARG A 154 14.31 12.89 -1.35
C ARG A 154 13.32 14.02 -1.62
N GLY A 155 13.58 15.21 -1.07
CA GLY A 155 12.70 16.37 -1.15
C GLY A 155 11.46 16.32 -0.25
N PHE A 156 11.17 15.17 0.41
CA PHE A 156 10.02 15.00 1.28
C PHE A 156 10.21 13.88 2.31
N ASN A 157 9.37 13.88 3.36
CA ASN A 157 9.30 12.80 4.33
C ASN A 157 8.17 11.83 3.96
N GLN A 158 8.51 10.58 3.64
CA GLN A 158 7.55 9.55 3.24
C GLN A 158 6.54 9.23 4.35
N SER A 159 6.99 9.20 5.62
CA SER A 159 6.11 8.92 6.75
C SER A 159 5.07 10.02 6.92
N GLN A 160 5.45 11.28 6.70
CA GLN A 160 4.54 12.42 6.72
C GLN A 160 3.53 12.35 5.57
N ALA A 161 4.00 12.12 4.34
CA ALA A 161 3.12 11.97 3.19
C ALA A 161 2.13 10.82 3.38
N PHE A 162 2.59 9.70 3.95
CA PHE A 162 1.73 8.56 4.26
C PHE A 162 0.71 8.88 5.37
N ALA A 163 1.10 9.58 6.44
CA ALA A 163 0.19 10.02 7.48
C ALA A 163 -0.91 10.94 6.93
N GLN A 164 -0.57 11.85 6.00
CA GLN A 164 -1.55 12.70 5.32
C GLN A 164 -2.57 11.89 4.49
N VAL A 165 -2.13 10.82 3.84
CA VAL A 165 -3.05 9.90 3.13
C VAL A 165 -3.98 9.21 4.12
N LEU A 166 -3.47 8.72 5.27
CA LEU A 166 -4.30 8.12 6.31
C LEU A 166 -5.28 9.13 6.91
N GLN A 167 -4.85 10.36 7.17
CA GLN A 167 -5.71 11.44 7.65
C GLN A 167 -6.86 11.68 6.67
N LYS A 168 -6.56 11.88 5.39
CA LYS A 168 -7.54 12.16 4.34
C LYS A 168 -8.51 10.99 4.13
N THR A 169 -8.00 9.74 4.17
CA THR A 169 -8.79 8.56 3.79
C THR A 169 -9.60 7.99 4.96
N LEU A 170 -9.07 8.08 6.18
CA LEU A 170 -9.61 7.43 7.38
C LEU A 170 -10.04 8.41 8.47
N ASN A 171 -9.90 9.74 8.25
CA ASN A 171 -10.10 10.79 9.26
C ASN A 171 -9.23 10.60 10.51
N ALA A 172 -7.98 10.18 10.32
CA ALA A 172 -7.03 10.06 11.41
C ALA A 172 -6.54 11.44 11.89
N ASN A 173 -6.14 11.54 13.16
CA ASN A 173 -5.49 12.74 13.70
C ASN A 173 -3.97 12.66 13.48
N ILE A 174 -3.33 13.79 13.10
CA ILE A 174 -1.87 13.93 12.98
C ILE A 174 -1.40 14.92 14.02
#